data_bfd2d15bec06f88bef2cd7714cae46ca
#
_entry.id   bfd2d15bec06f88bef2cd7714cae46ca
#
_cell.length_a   1.000
_cell.length_b   1.000
_cell.length_c   1.000
_cell.angle_alpha   90.00
_cell.angle_beta   90.00
_cell.angle_gamma   90.00
#
_symmetry.space_group_name_H-M   'P 1'
#
loop_
_entity.id
_entity.type
_entity.pdbx_description
1 polymer ?
#
loop_
_entity_poly.entity_id
_entity_poly.type
_entity_poly.pdbx_seq_one_letter_code
_entity_poly.pdbx_strand_id
1 'polypeptide(L)'
;IQPELTKYLVDNYLSESNVEKACEIFSKNLEPINNDYLSKFSIYCLIYSGKKDEAQLYFDLKKELGFSDKYFENKINYLFGYTSKIDTSISEKNILDFHLAHKTNPDFVFEPKETTDKIIWKYLSSSNLLNSLQKIEVTDFEKIIILEKATHEKNYSEKDLFEIYKRFQFNINQLLNAEQSYKSLTNIEARALVYQRILLESEMIERLKLLKLLKKLFNEEKIGNAFDTELKKFLSQIEPTDVPDNLTSFYYTNIKIKKNNENKIKFNNEVLH
;
A
#
# COMPACT_ATOMS: atom_id res chain seq x y z
N ILE A 1 -3.22 -23.16 16.85
CA ILE A 1 -3.38 -21.70 16.65
C ILE A 1 -4.87 -21.46 16.35
N GLN A 2 -5.49 -20.46 16.98
CA GLN A 2 -6.91 -20.19 16.75
C GLN A 2 -7.17 -19.85 15.27
N PRO A 3 -8.30 -20.31 14.67
CA PRO A 3 -8.60 -20.12 13.25
C PRO A 3 -8.52 -18.66 12.78
N GLU A 4 -8.90 -17.71 13.64
CA GLU A 4 -8.82 -16.28 13.35
C GLU A 4 -7.38 -15.76 13.23
N LEU A 5 -6.48 -16.23 14.10
CA LEU A 5 -5.06 -15.88 14.01
C LEU A 5 -4.42 -16.49 12.77
N THR A 6 -4.79 -17.73 12.42
CA THR A 6 -4.34 -18.36 11.17
C THR A 6 -4.79 -17.55 9.96
N LYS A 7 -6.07 -17.15 9.93
CA LYS A 7 -6.61 -16.31 8.86
C LYS A 7 -5.84 -15.00 8.76
N TYR A 8 -5.61 -14.32 9.87
CA TYR A 8 -4.85 -13.06 9.90
C TYR A 8 -3.44 -13.22 9.32
N LEU A 9 -2.73 -14.29 9.71
CA LEU A 9 -1.37 -14.56 9.19
C LEU A 9 -1.39 -14.88 7.71
N VAL A 10 -2.34 -15.70 7.24
CA VAL A 10 -2.54 -16.00 5.83
C VAL A 10 -2.78 -14.72 5.03
N ASP A 11 -3.71 -13.89 5.49
CA ASP A 11 -4.05 -12.62 4.85
C ASP A 11 -2.83 -11.68 4.76
N ASN A 12 -2.06 -11.59 5.85
CA ASN A 12 -0.86 -10.77 5.88
C ASN A 12 0.18 -11.24 4.85
N TYR A 13 0.51 -12.55 4.82
CA TYR A 13 1.49 -13.07 3.86
C TYR A 13 1.01 -13.04 2.42
N LEU A 14 -0.29 -13.29 2.16
CA LEU A 14 -0.87 -13.10 0.83
C LEU A 14 -0.75 -11.65 0.37
N SER A 15 -1.01 -10.68 1.27
CA SER A 15 -0.87 -9.25 0.95
C SER A 15 0.58 -8.84 0.65
N GLU A 16 1.55 -9.60 1.12
CA GLU A 16 2.98 -9.46 0.80
C GLU A 16 3.40 -10.24 -0.45
N SER A 17 2.46 -10.82 -1.18
CA SER A 17 2.73 -11.76 -2.30
C SER A 17 3.57 -12.98 -1.91
N ASN A 18 3.63 -13.32 -0.63
CA ASN A 18 4.42 -14.44 -0.10
C ASN A 18 3.53 -15.67 0.12
N VAL A 19 3.11 -16.28 -1.00
CA VAL A 19 2.22 -17.47 -1.00
C VAL A 19 2.86 -18.66 -0.30
N GLU A 20 4.16 -18.88 -0.52
CA GLU A 20 4.90 -20.00 0.06
C GLU A 20 4.80 -19.98 1.59
N LYS A 21 5.10 -18.83 2.20
CA LYS A 21 5.05 -18.67 3.66
C LYS A 21 3.63 -18.73 4.20
N ALA A 22 2.65 -18.21 3.46
CA ALA A 22 1.25 -18.33 3.82
C ALA A 22 0.82 -19.80 3.88
N CYS A 23 1.17 -20.61 2.88
CA CYS A 23 0.88 -22.04 2.85
C CYS A 23 1.66 -22.84 3.91
N GLU A 24 2.92 -22.48 4.20
CA GLU A 24 3.73 -23.10 5.25
C GLU A 24 3.09 -22.92 6.64
N ILE A 25 2.65 -21.71 6.96
CA ILE A 25 1.98 -21.44 8.26
C ILE A 25 0.67 -22.19 8.37
N PHE A 26 -0.09 -22.25 7.27
CA PHE A 26 -1.33 -23.00 7.23
C PHE A 26 -1.12 -24.49 7.48
N SER A 27 -0.10 -25.11 6.86
CA SER A 27 0.21 -26.53 6.98
C SER A 27 0.62 -26.97 8.40
N LYS A 28 1.08 -26.05 9.23
CA LYS A 28 1.44 -26.29 10.64
C LYS A 28 0.20 -26.34 11.57
N ASN A 29 -0.98 -26.00 11.09
CA ASN A 29 -2.23 -26.12 11.83
C ASN A 29 -2.82 -27.51 11.65
N LEU A 30 -2.84 -28.29 12.72
CA LEU A 30 -3.30 -29.68 12.73
C LEU A 30 -4.80 -29.84 13.07
N GLU A 31 -5.50 -28.75 13.37
CA GLU A 31 -6.91 -28.83 13.76
C GLU A 31 -7.84 -28.82 12.53
N PRO A 32 -8.99 -29.56 12.60
CA PRO A 32 -9.98 -29.53 11.54
C PRO A 32 -10.51 -28.11 11.33
N ILE A 33 -10.37 -27.59 10.13
CA ILE A 33 -10.75 -26.21 9.81
C ILE A 33 -12.23 -26.20 9.38
N ASN A 34 -13.08 -25.70 10.27
CA ASN A 34 -14.48 -25.42 9.96
C ASN A 34 -14.67 -23.94 9.60
N ASN A 35 -13.93 -23.46 8.58
CA ASN A 35 -13.98 -22.11 8.09
C ASN A 35 -13.83 -22.13 6.57
N ASP A 36 -14.83 -21.63 5.86
CA ASP A 36 -14.89 -21.67 4.39
C ASP A 36 -13.71 -20.95 3.74
N TYR A 37 -13.27 -19.81 4.29
CA TYR A 37 -12.14 -19.07 3.79
C TYR A 37 -10.84 -19.89 3.87
N LEU A 38 -10.57 -20.48 5.02
CA LEU A 38 -9.39 -21.32 5.22
C LEU A 38 -9.47 -22.62 4.43
N SER A 39 -10.69 -23.17 4.20
CA SER A 39 -10.89 -24.31 3.31
C SER A 39 -10.53 -23.97 1.86
N LYS A 40 -10.97 -22.80 1.36
CA LYS A 40 -10.58 -22.29 0.04
C LYS A 40 -9.06 -22.12 -0.05
N PHE A 41 -8.45 -21.55 0.98
CA PHE A 41 -7.01 -21.34 1.03
C PHE A 41 -6.23 -22.67 1.04
N SER A 42 -6.73 -23.69 1.75
CA SER A 42 -6.16 -25.05 1.73
C SER A 42 -6.12 -25.64 0.32
N ILE A 43 -7.24 -25.58 -0.40
CA ILE A 43 -7.34 -26.06 -1.79
C ILE A 43 -6.34 -25.33 -2.66
N TYR A 44 -6.25 -24.01 -2.53
CA TYR A 44 -5.28 -23.20 -3.27
C TYR A 44 -3.84 -23.61 -2.96
N CYS A 45 -3.47 -23.82 -1.69
CA CYS A 45 -2.13 -24.25 -1.30
C CYS A 45 -1.77 -25.64 -1.87
N LEU A 46 -2.70 -26.57 -1.90
CA LEU A 46 -2.49 -27.88 -2.53
C LEU A 46 -2.18 -27.73 -4.03
N ILE A 47 -2.93 -26.89 -4.74
CA ILE A 47 -2.68 -26.60 -6.15
C ILE A 47 -1.32 -25.95 -6.34
N TYR A 48 -0.99 -24.95 -5.52
CA TYR A 48 0.28 -24.22 -5.55
C TYR A 48 1.49 -25.15 -5.31
N SER A 49 1.32 -26.15 -4.45
CA SER A 49 2.33 -27.18 -4.14
C SER A 49 2.38 -28.32 -5.18
N GLY A 50 1.64 -28.24 -6.28
CA GLY A 50 1.58 -29.28 -7.31
C GLY A 50 0.73 -30.51 -6.98
N LYS A 51 0.01 -30.51 -5.85
CA LYS A 51 -0.82 -31.61 -5.36
C LYS A 51 -2.27 -31.49 -5.86
N LYS A 52 -2.44 -31.43 -7.18
CA LYS A 52 -3.75 -31.15 -7.79
C LYS A 52 -4.79 -32.23 -7.48
N ASP A 53 -4.41 -33.50 -7.43
CA ASP A 53 -5.35 -34.61 -7.15
C ASP A 53 -5.88 -34.52 -5.71
N GLU A 54 -5.00 -34.21 -4.73
CA GLU A 54 -5.41 -33.99 -3.34
C GLU A 54 -6.33 -32.76 -3.21
N ALA A 55 -6.02 -31.69 -3.95
CA ALA A 55 -6.82 -30.48 -3.98
C ALA A 55 -8.22 -30.75 -4.55
N GLN A 56 -8.30 -31.53 -5.63
CA GLN A 56 -9.57 -31.92 -6.24
C GLN A 56 -10.43 -32.75 -5.28
N LEU A 57 -9.85 -33.77 -4.69
CA LEU A 57 -10.56 -34.63 -3.72
C LEU A 57 -11.11 -33.78 -2.55
N TYR A 58 -10.30 -32.86 -2.02
CA TYR A 58 -10.73 -32.02 -0.91
C TYR A 58 -11.82 -31.03 -1.35
N PHE A 59 -11.75 -30.49 -2.55
CA PHE A 59 -12.77 -29.59 -3.11
C PHE A 59 -14.10 -30.33 -3.31
N ASP A 60 -14.09 -31.54 -3.89
CA ASP A 60 -15.28 -32.32 -4.10
C ASP A 60 -15.95 -32.72 -2.77
N LEU A 61 -15.16 -33.13 -1.78
CA LEU A 61 -15.69 -33.40 -0.42
C LEU A 61 -16.34 -32.15 0.20
N LYS A 62 -15.76 -30.98 0.03
CA LYS A 62 -16.37 -29.74 0.53
C LYS A 62 -17.69 -29.43 -0.17
N LYS A 63 -17.79 -29.68 -1.47
CA LYS A 63 -19.04 -29.51 -2.24
C LYS A 63 -20.12 -30.46 -1.75
N GLU A 64 -19.81 -31.72 -1.49
CA GLU A 64 -20.73 -32.71 -0.90
C GLU A 64 -21.22 -32.25 0.48
N LEU A 65 -20.37 -31.55 1.25
CA LEU A 65 -20.74 -30.97 2.55
C LEU A 65 -21.46 -29.61 2.45
N GLY A 66 -21.88 -29.19 1.24
CA GLY A 66 -22.69 -28.01 1.01
C GLY A 66 -21.90 -26.72 0.74
N PHE A 67 -20.58 -26.79 0.57
CA PHE A 67 -19.79 -25.61 0.15
C PHE A 67 -20.19 -25.20 -1.27
N SER A 68 -20.54 -23.92 -1.45
CA SER A 68 -20.90 -23.33 -2.74
C SER A 68 -20.36 -21.91 -2.85
N ASP A 69 -19.40 -21.70 -3.72
CA ASP A 69 -18.84 -20.38 -4.05
C ASP A 69 -18.47 -20.35 -5.53
N LYS A 70 -19.38 -19.85 -6.35
CA LYS A 70 -19.22 -19.83 -7.82
C LYS A 70 -18.00 -19.05 -8.28
N TYR A 71 -17.65 -17.96 -7.58
CA TYR A 71 -16.46 -17.18 -7.91
C TYR A 71 -15.20 -18.04 -7.72
N PHE A 72 -15.06 -18.64 -6.55
CA PHE A 72 -13.95 -19.52 -6.22
C PHE A 72 -13.87 -20.72 -7.17
N GLU A 73 -15.02 -21.36 -7.45
CA GLU A 73 -15.09 -22.51 -8.39
C GLU A 73 -14.54 -22.15 -9.78
N ASN A 74 -14.93 -21.00 -10.34
CA ASN A 74 -14.45 -20.57 -11.65
C ASN A 74 -12.92 -20.39 -11.66
N LYS A 75 -12.37 -19.74 -10.62
CA LYS A 75 -10.94 -19.50 -10.51
C LYS A 75 -10.15 -20.79 -10.34
N ILE A 76 -10.64 -21.70 -9.49
CA ILE A 76 -9.98 -22.99 -9.21
C ILE A 76 -10.05 -23.94 -10.41
N ASN A 77 -11.17 -24.01 -11.15
CA ASN A 77 -11.28 -24.81 -12.36
C ASN A 77 -10.26 -24.40 -13.44
N TYR A 78 -9.95 -23.09 -13.53
CA TYR A 78 -8.89 -22.61 -14.40
C TYR A 78 -7.50 -23.10 -13.92
N LEU A 79 -7.22 -23.03 -12.61
CA LEU A 79 -5.94 -23.51 -12.04
C LEU A 79 -5.79 -25.03 -12.11
N PHE A 80 -6.87 -25.80 -12.05
CA PHE A 80 -6.83 -27.24 -12.31
C PHE A 80 -6.54 -27.56 -13.79
N GLY A 81 -6.84 -26.61 -14.70
CA GLY A 81 -6.73 -26.83 -16.15
C GLY A 81 -7.99 -27.43 -16.77
N TYR A 82 -9.13 -27.43 -16.07
CA TYR A 82 -10.40 -27.95 -16.58
C TYR A 82 -11.09 -27.01 -17.56
N THR A 83 -10.70 -25.77 -17.57
CA THR A 83 -11.18 -24.77 -18.52
C THR A 83 -10.05 -23.86 -18.97
N SER A 84 -10.08 -23.50 -20.26
CA SER A 84 -9.21 -22.43 -20.80
C SER A 84 -9.89 -21.06 -20.77
N LYS A 85 -11.19 -21.01 -20.39
CA LYS A 85 -11.95 -19.77 -20.31
C LYS A 85 -11.51 -18.99 -19.06
N ILE A 86 -10.95 -17.82 -19.28
CA ILE A 86 -10.55 -16.91 -18.22
C ILE A 86 -11.79 -16.19 -17.66
N ASP A 87 -12.00 -16.30 -16.36
CA ASP A 87 -12.95 -15.44 -15.65
C ASP A 87 -12.22 -14.16 -15.22
N THR A 88 -12.53 -13.05 -15.88
CA THR A 88 -11.90 -11.74 -15.63
C THR A 88 -12.52 -10.98 -14.45
N SER A 89 -13.54 -11.54 -13.79
CA SER A 89 -14.15 -10.90 -12.63
C SER A 89 -13.15 -10.74 -11.48
N ILE A 90 -13.21 -9.59 -10.80
CA ILE A 90 -12.36 -9.26 -9.66
C ILE A 90 -13.25 -9.10 -8.43
N SER A 91 -12.90 -9.78 -7.34
CA SER A 91 -13.57 -9.67 -6.05
C SER A 91 -12.63 -9.02 -5.03
N GLU A 92 -13.09 -7.94 -4.39
CA GLU A 92 -12.41 -7.28 -3.27
C GLU A 92 -12.93 -7.78 -1.91
N LYS A 93 -13.75 -8.84 -1.88
CA LYS A 93 -14.38 -9.37 -0.66
C LYS A 93 -13.34 -9.83 0.39
N ASN A 94 -12.24 -10.38 -0.07
CA ASN A 94 -11.11 -10.80 0.75
C ASN A 94 -9.85 -10.92 -0.11
N ILE A 95 -8.68 -11.01 0.55
CA ILE A 95 -7.39 -11.02 -0.16
C ILE A 95 -7.17 -12.29 -0.99
N LEU A 96 -7.72 -13.44 -0.60
CA LEU A 96 -7.62 -14.68 -1.37
C LEU A 96 -8.38 -14.56 -2.70
N ASP A 97 -9.62 -14.07 -2.66
CA ASP A 97 -10.41 -13.88 -3.88
C ASP A 97 -9.71 -12.89 -4.84
N PHE A 98 -9.14 -11.80 -4.30
CA PHE A 98 -8.37 -10.84 -5.08
C PHE A 98 -7.08 -11.44 -5.67
N HIS A 99 -6.36 -12.21 -4.87
CA HIS A 99 -5.17 -12.94 -5.31
C HIS A 99 -5.49 -13.93 -6.44
N LEU A 100 -6.59 -14.68 -6.31
CA LEU A 100 -7.05 -15.61 -7.36
C LEU A 100 -7.41 -14.87 -8.65
N ALA A 101 -8.06 -13.70 -8.57
CA ALA A 101 -8.31 -12.88 -9.76
C ALA A 101 -7.01 -12.55 -10.51
N HIS A 102 -5.97 -12.12 -9.78
CA HIS A 102 -4.66 -11.83 -10.36
C HIS A 102 -4.00 -13.09 -10.96
N LYS A 103 -4.01 -14.21 -10.24
CA LYS A 103 -3.30 -15.43 -10.67
C LYS A 103 -3.98 -16.18 -11.81
N THR A 104 -5.26 -15.95 -12.05
CA THR A 104 -6.05 -16.60 -13.12
C THR A 104 -6.33 -15.70 -14.31
N ASN A 105 -5.85 -14.46 -14.30
CA ASN A 105 -6.00 -13.52 -15.40
C ASN A 105 -4.63 -12.96 -15.82
N PRO A 106 -4.05 -13.37 -16.96
CA PRO A 106 -2.78 -12.84 -17.45
C PRO A 106 -2.82 -11.33 -17.73
N ASP A 107 -4.00 -10.81 -18.12
CA ASP A 107 -4.22 -9.39 -18.42
C ASP A 107 -4.83 -8.66 -17.21
N PHE A 108 -4.48 -9.08 -16.00
CA PHE A 108 -5.03 -8.48 -14.78
C PHE A 108 -4.67 -7.00 -14.68
N VAL A 109 -5.69 -6.17 -14.65
CA VAL A 109 -5.59 -4.72 -14.39
C VAL A 109 -6.60 -4.37 -13.32
N PHE A 110 -6.16 -3.65 -12.30
CA PHE A 110 -7.01 -3.14 -11.25
C PHE A 110 -6.61 -1.71 -10.91
N GLU A 111 -7.58 -0.80 -10.95
CA GLU A 111 -7.39 0.59 -10.52
C GLU A 111 -7.99 0.75 -9.10
N PRO A 112 -7.14 0.93 -8.08
CA PRO A 112 -7.61 1.11 -6.71
C PRO A 112 -8.37 2.42 -6.56
N LYS A 113 -9.42 2.39 -5.72
CA LYS A 113 -10.27 3.53 -5.36
C LYS A 113 -9.96 3.98 -3.93
N GLU A 114 -10.51 5.10 -3.53
CA GLU A 114 -10.43 5.57 -2.13
C GLU A 114 -11.00 4.54 -1.12
N THR A 115 -12.02 3.77 -1.54
CA THR A 115 -12.66 2.74 -0.73
C THR A 115 -11.96 1.39 -0.76
N THR A 116 -10.92 1.22 -1.57
CA THR A 116 -10.16 -0.04 -1.65
C THR A 116 -9.47 -0.33 -0.32
N ASP A 117 -9.63 -1.56 0.18
CA ASP A 117 -9.07 -1.98 1.46
C ASP A 117 -7.53 -1.90 1.47
N LYS A 118 -6.95 -1.55 2.63
CA LYS A 118 -5.50 -1.45 2.85
C LYS A 118 -4.75 -2.72 2.51
N ILE A 119 -5.36 -3.87 2.76
CA ILE A 119 -4.74 -5.16 2.47
C ILE A 119 -4.58 -5.37 0.96
N ILE A 120 -5.53 -4.89 0.15
CA ILE A 120 -5.46 -4.91 -1.32
C ILE A 120 -4.41 -3.94 -1.82
N TRP A 121 -4.33 -2.72 -1.27
CA TRP A 121 -3.26 -1.78 -1.58
C TRP A 121 -1.87 -2.39 -1.32
N LYS A 122 -1.69 -3.04 -0.17
CA LYS A 122 -0.45 -3.74 0.18
C LYS A 122 -0.13 -4.83 -0.84
N TYR A 123 -1.13 -5.63 -1.24
CA TYR A 123 -0.98 -6.65 -2.27
C TYR A 123 -0.55 -6.07 -3.61
N LEU A 124 -1.21 -5.02 -4.08
CA LEU A 124 -0.89 -4.35 -5.34
C LEU A 124 0.55 -3.84 -5.36
N SER A 125 0.99 -3.22 -4.27
CA SER A 125 2.37 -2.76 -4.09
C SER A 125 3.36 -3.92 -4.10
N SER A 126 3.11 -4.95 -3.31
CA SER A 126 4.01 -6.12 -3.19
C SER A 126 4.08 -6.96 -4.46
N SER A 127 3.03 -6.93 -5.28
CA SER A 127 2.95 -7.65 -6.56
C SER A 127 3.38 -6.80 -7.76
N ASN A 128 3.90 -5.58 -7.57
CA ASN A 128 4.26 -4.63 -8.62
C ASN A 128 3.10 -4.30 -9.60
N LEU A 129 1.85 -4.31 -9.13
CA LEU A 129 0.66 -4.05 -9.94
C LEU A 129 0.28 -2.55 -9.99
N LEU A 130 1.04 -1.68 -9.30
CA LEU A 130 0.83 -0.24 -9.30
C LEU A 130 1.58 0.51 -10.41
N ASN A 131 2.22 -0.20 -11.34
CA ASN A 131 3.00 0.42 -12.43
C ASN A 131 2.15 1.30 -13.36
N SER A 132 0.86 1.02 -13.51
CA SER A 132 -0.07 1.88 -14.25
C SER A 132 -0.23 3.26 -13.60
N LEU A 133 -0.09 3.36 -12.28
CA LEU A 133 -0.21 4.61 -11.53
C LEU A 133 0.99 5.54 -11.73
N GLN A 134 2.16 5.01 -12.11
CA GLN A 134 3.32 5.85 -12.46
C GLN A 134 3.13 6.61 -13.79
N LYS A 135 2.18 6.17 -14.62
CA LYS A 135 1.84 6.81 -15.91
C LYS A 135 0.65 7.78 -15.81
N ILE A 136 0.17 8.07 -14.60
CA ILE A 136 -0.96 9.00 -14.40
C ILE A 136 -0.61 10.36 -14.99
N GLU A 137 -1.52 10.93 -15.78
CA GLU A 137 -1.41 12.30 -16.25
C GLU A 137 -1.57 13.29 -15.09
N VAL A 138 -0.76 14.36 -15.07
CA VAL A 138 -0.81 15.36 -14.01
C VAL A 138 -2.12 16.15 -13.97
N THR A 139 -2.93 16.04 -15.01
CA THR A 139 -4.28 16.62 -15.11
C THR A 139 -5.36 15.74 -14.47
N ASP A 140 -5.06 14.48 -14.16
CA ASP A 140 -5.98 13.55 -13.51
C ASP A 140 -5.95 13.74 -11.97
N PHE A 141 -6.53 14.85 -11.53
CA PHE A 141 -6.52 15.23 -10.11
C PHE A 141 -7.24 14.21 -9.21
N GLU A 142 -8.27 13.53 -9.72
CA GLU A 142 -9.01 12.53 -8.94
C GLU A 142 -8.08 11.36 -8.56
N LYS A 143 -7.31 10.86 -9.51
CA LYS A 143 -6.34 9.78 -9.23
C LYS A 143 -5.22 10.26 -8.32
N ILE A 144 -4.74 11.49 -8.48
CA ILE A 144 -3.69 12.04 -7.62
C ILE A 144 -4.18 12.16 -6.17
N ILE A 145 -5.43 12.60 -5.93
CA ILE A 145 -6.04 12.65 -4.59
C ILE A 145 -6.05 11.24 -3.95
N ILE A 146 -6.43 10.22 -4.70
CA ILE A 146 -6.42 8.83 -4.23
C ILE A 146 -5.00 8.42 -3.83
N LEU A 147 -3.99 8.76 -4.63
CA LEU A 147 -2.59 8.44 -4.32
C LEU A 147 -2.07 9.21 -3.11
N GLU A 148 -2.41 10.48 -2.95
CA GLU A 148 -2.06 11.28 -1.77
C GLU A 148 -2.62 10.65 -0.49
N LYS A 149 -3.89 10.22 -0.50
CA LYS A 149 -4.53 9.53 0.62
C LYS A 149 -3.88 8.17 0.88
N ALA A 150 -3.64 7.38 -0.17
CA ALA A 150 -2.95 6.10 -0.05
C ALA A 150 -1.52 6.26 0.50
N THR A 151 -0.81 7.33 0.11
CA THR A 151 0.51 7.66 0.66
C THR A 151 0.43 8.03 2.13
N HIS A 152 -0.57 8.85 2.53
CA HIS A 152 -0.83 9.18 3.92
C HIS A 152 -1.04 7.93 4.78
N GLU A 153 -1.74 6.95 4.26
CA GLU A 153 -2.02 5.68 4.91
C GLU A 153 -0.87 4.65 4.81
N LYS A 154 0.25 5.03 4.17
CA LYS A 154 1.43 4.18 3.92
C LYS A 154 1.15 2.97 3.01
N ASN A 155 0.13 3.07 2.16
CA ASN A 155 -0.23 2.08 1.14
C ASN A 155 0.41 2.37 -0.22
N TYR A 156 0.87 3.59 -0.45
CA TYR A 156 1.61 4.01 -1.65
C TYR A 156 2.91 4.71 -1.25
N SER A 157 3.91 4.67 -2.12
CA SER A 157 5.25 5.20 -1.85
C SER A 157 5.27 6.73 -1.91
N GLU A 158 5.83 7.38 -0.88
CA GLU A 158 6.08 8.83 -0.92
C GLU A 158 6.98 9.21 -2.09
N LYS A 159 8.02 8.41 -2.39
CA LYS A 159 8.91 8.64 -3.51
C LYS A 159 8.15 8.71 -4.83
N ASP A 160 7.24 7.77 -5.07
CA ASP A 160 6.49 7.70 -6.32
C ASP A 160 5.48 8.84 -6.43
N LEU A 161 4.84 9.25 -5.34
CA LEU A 161 4.00 10.44 -5.29
C LEU A 161 4.79 11.71 -5.67
N PHE A 162 5.98 11.89 -5.12
CA PHE A 162 6.82 13.05 -5.41
C PHE A 162 7.41 13.02 -6.83
N GLU A 163 7.59 11.85 -7.45
CA GLU A 163 7.90 11.77 -8.89
C GLU A 163 6.73 12.30 -9.75
N ILE A 164 5.47 12.08 -9.33
CA ILE A 164 4.31 12.70 -9.99
C ILE A 164 4.37 14.23 -9.85
N TYR A 165 4.65 14.74 -8.64
CA TYR A 165 4.74 16.19 -8.40
C TYR A 165 5.82 16.88 -9.24
N LYS A 166 6.93 16.21 -9.55
CA LYS A 166 7.98 16.75 -10.44
C LYS A 166 7.54 16.95 -11.87
N ARG A 167 6.48 16.28 -12.32
CA ARG A 167 5.98 16.37 -13.69
C ARG A 167 5.04 17.54 -13.94
N PHE A 168 4.54 18.19 -12.88
CA PHE A 168 3.75 19.42 -13.01
C PHE A 168 4.60 20.51 -13.66
N GLN A 169 3.99 21.30 -14.54
CA GLN A 169 4.67 22.37 -15.25
C GLN A 169 4.28 23.72 -14.64
N PHE A 170 5.29 24.44 -14.14
CA PHE A 170 5.14 25.78 -13.62
C PHE A 170 6.08 26.73 -14.38
N ASN A 171 5.63 27.94 -14.59
CA ASN A 171 6.50 28.96 -15.17
C ASN A 171 7.52 29.45 -14.12
N ILE A 172 8.59 30.12 -14.62
CA ILE A 172 9.70 30.54 -13.77
C ILE A 172 9.24 31.54 -12.67
N ASN A 173 8.27 32.41 -12.97
CA ASN A 173 7.74 33.35 -12.00
C ASN A 173 6.98 32.65 -10.86
N GLN A 174 6.22 31.59 -11.18
CA GLN A 174 5.56 30.77 -10.17
C GLN A 174 6.55 30.05 -9.27
N LEU A 175 7.62 29.49 -9.85
CA LEU A 175 8.67 28.80 -9.09
C LEU A 175 9.46 29.76 -8.19
N LEU A 176 9.84 30.94 -8.70
CA LEU A 176 10.58 31.92 -7.91
C LEU A 176 9.76 32.53 -6.78
N ASN A 177 8.44 32.68 -6.98
CA ASN A 177 7.50 33.26 -6.03
C ASN A 177 6.52 32.21 -5.45
N ALA A 178 6.99 30.98 -5.21
CA ALA A 178 6.14 29.85 -4.82
C ALA A 178 5.31 30.17 -3.56
N GLU A 179 5.87 30.88 -2.56
CA GLU A 179 5.16 31.28 -1.32
C GLU A 179 3.95 32.21 -1.53
N GLN A 180 3.83 32.83 -2.69
CA GLN A 180 2.66 33.64 -3.06
C GLN A 180 1.82 32.91 -4.10
N SER A 181 2.46 32.32 -5.10
CA SER A 181 1.80 31.72 -6.25
C SER A 181 0.93 30.51 -5.88
N TYR A 182 1.32 29.73 -4.85
CA TYR A 182 0.56 28.55 -4.43
C TYR A 182 -0.90 28.89 -4.05
N LYS A 183 -1.16 30.12 -3.57
CA LYS A 183 -2.48 30.56 -3.10
C LYS A 183 -3.54 30.65 -4.22
N SER A 184 -3.10 30.74 -5.47
CA SER A 184 -3.97 30.83 -6.65
C SER A 184 -4.12 29.51 -7.40
N LEU A 185 -3.52 28.43 -6.90
CA LEU A 185 -3.52 27.11 -7.49
C LEU A 185 -4.45 26.15 -6.74
N THR A 186 -4.79 25.02 -7.35
CA THR A 186 -5.46 23.93 -6.64
C THR A 186 -4.55 23.36 -5.56
N ASN A 187 -5.11 22.66 -4.56
CA ASN A 187 -4.35 22.12 -3.45
C ASN A 187 -3.22 21.17 -3.90
N ILE A 188 -3.47 20.38 -4.95
CA ILE A 188 -2.47 19.47 -5.53
C ILE A 188 -1.35 20.26 -6.21
N GLU A 189 -1.70 21.20 -7.08
CA GLU A 189 -0.72 22.05 -7.77
C GLU A 189 0.09 22.88 -6.78
N ALA A 190 -0.54 23.38 -5.72
CA ALA A 190 0.13 24.13 -4.66
C ALA A 190 1.21 23.28 -3.97
N ARG A 191 0.89 22.02 -3.63
CA ARG A 191 1.87 21.07 -3.07
C ARG A 191 2.98 20.75 -4.06
N ALA A 192 2.64 20.50 -5.31
CA ALA A 192 3.63 20.23 -6.35
C ALA A 192 4.56 21.42 -6.60
N LEU A 193 4.02 22.67 -6.67
CA LEU A 193 4.80 23.88 -6.83
C LEU A 193 5.80 24.09 -5.68
N VAL A 194 5.30 24.01 -4.43
CA VAL A 194 6.16 24.20 -3.25
C VAL A 194 7.24 23.11 -3.18
N TYR A 195 6.88 21.85 -3.49
CA TYR A 195 7.86 20.76 -3.55
C TYR A 195 8.94 21.01 -4.59
N GLN A 196 8.59 21.40 -5.82
CA GLN A 196 9.59 21.72 -6.86
C GLN A 196 10.47 22.91 -6.44
N ARG A 197 9.92 23.92 -5.79
CA ARG A 197 10.69 25.04 -5.25
C ARG A 197 11.68 24.58 -4.18
N ILE A 198 11.32 23.67 -3.29
CA ILE A 198 12.23 23.08 -2.29
C ILE A 198 13.44 22.41 -2.95
N LEU A 199 13.23 21.71 -4.07
CA LEU A 199 14.32 21.06 -4.80
C LEU A 199 15.30 22.05 -5.45
N LEU A 200 14.83 23.24 -5.79
CA LEU A 200 15.61 24.29 -6.43
C LEU A 200 16.27 25.27 -5.42
N GLU A 201 15.81 25.26 -4.16
CA GLU A 201 16.27 26.20 -3.15
C GLU A 201 17.64 25.78 -2.58
N SER A 202 18.62 26.68 -2.67
CA SER A 202 19.96 26.49 -2.13
C SER A 202 20.11 27.03 -0.71
N GLU A 203 19.39 28.12 -0.39
CA GLU A 203 19.46 28.75 0.92
C GLU A 203 18.73 27.91 1.97
N MET A 204 19.45 27.46 2.98
CA MET A 204 18.94 26.52 3.99
C MET A 204 17.74 27.06 4.76
N ILE A 205 17.76 28.35 5.15
CA ILE A 205 16.67 28.97 5.92
C ILE A 205 15.39 29.05 5.07
N GLU A 206 15.52 29.43 3.82
CA GLU A 206 14.38 29.50 2.88
C GLU A 206 13.84 28.10 2.58
N ARG A 207 14.73 27.11 2.43
CA ARG A 207 14.32 25.71 2.28
C ARG A 207 13.53 25.21 3.50
N LEU A 208 13.95 25.55 4.72
CA LEU A 208 13.21 25.21 5.95
C LEU A 208 11.81 25.84 6.01
N LYS A 209 11.68 27.10 5.57
CA LYS A 209 10.36 27.78 5.49
C LYS A 209 9.44 27.04 4.50
N LEU A 210 9.96 26.69 3.32
CA LEU A 210 9.22 25.96 2.30
C LEU A 210 8.82 24.55 2.77
N LEU A 211 9.70 23.84 3.47
CA LEU A 211 9.39 22.53 4.08
C LEU A 211 8.25 22.65 5.12
N LYS A 212 8.28 23.69 5.95
CA LYS A 212 7.23 24.01 6.90
C LYS A 212 5.90 24.31 6.19
N LEU A 213 5.96 25.11 5.11
CA LEU A 213 4.80 25.43 4.29
C LEU A 213 4.20 24.16 3.66
N LEU A 214 5.03 23.33 3.03
CA LEU A 214 4.56 22.10 2.39
C LEU A 214 3.91 21.15 3.41
N LYS A 215 4.53 20.98 4.59
CA LYS A 215 3.93 20.18 5.68
C LYS A 215 2.58 20.73 6.14
N LYS A 216 2.44 22.06 6.21
CA LYS A 216 1.17 22.73 6.50
C LYS A 216 0.12 22.38 5.45
N LEU A 217 0.43 22.48 4.14
CA LEU A 217 -0.50 22.17 3.06
C LEU A 217 -0.99 20.71 3.10
N PHE A 218 -0.12 19.76 3.42
CA PHE A 218 -0.53 18.36 3.63
C PHE A 218 -1.42 18.18 4.87
N ASN A 219 -1.14 18.92 5.95
CA ASN A 219 -1.94 18.82 7.18
C ASN A 219 -3.34 19.44 7.03
N GLU A 220 -3.47 20.51 6.27
CA GLU A 220 -4.76 21.17 5.98
C GLU A 220 -5.74 20.20 5.31
N GLU A 221 -5.25 19.33 4.43
CA GLU A 221 -6.02 18.25 3.79
C GLU A 221 -6.07 16.95 4.62
N LYS A 222 -5.55 16.96 5.84
CA LYS A 222 -5.47 15.78 6.74
C LYS A 222 -4.68 14.59 6.18
N ILE A 223 -3.76 14.84 5.28
CA ILE A 223 -2.89 13.85 4.65
C ILE A 223 -1.41 14.04 5.04
N GLY A 224 -1.16 14.58 6.23
CA GLY A 224 0.17 14.98 6.71
C GLY A 224 1.24 13.87 6.64
N ASN A 225 0.88 12.60 6.85
CA ASN A 225 1.87 11.50 6.79
C ASN A 225 2.40 11.22 5.36
N ALA A 226 1.75 11.75 4.32
CA ALA A 226 2.21 11.63 2.94
C ALA A 226 3.50 12.40 2.65
N PHE A 227 3.98 13.19 3.62
CA PHE A 227 5.24 13.96 3.52
C PHE A 227 6.16 13.75 4.72
N ASP A 228 6.12 12.61 5.37
CA ASP A 228 6.93 12.36 6.56
C ASP A 228 8.35 11.88 6.24
N THR A 229 8.49 10.97 5.30
CA THR A 229 9.77 10.36 4.93
C THR A 229 10.65 11.34 4.16
N GLU A 230 10.09 12.00 3.15
CA GLU A 230 10.81 13.04 2.39
C GLU A 230 11.14 14.24 3.27
N LEU A 231 10.24 14.68 4.14
CA LEU A 231 10.51 15.75 5.10
C LEU A 231 11.72 15.40 5.99
N LYS A 232 11.73 14.20 6.59
CA LYS A 232 12.86 13.74 7.41
C LYS A 232 14.17 13.68 6.63
N LYS A 233 14.13 13.24 5.39
CA LYS A 233 15.29 13.20 4.52
C LYS A 233 15.87 14.60 4.30
N PHE A 234 15.04 15.61 4.03
CA PHE A 234 15.52 17.00 3.92
C PHE A 234 16.04 17.53 5.26
N LEU A 235 15.32 17.32 6.35
CA LEU A 235 15.73 17.81 7.67
C LEU A 235 17.01 17.14 8.17
N SER A 236 17.27 15.88 7.80
CA SER A 236 18.51 15.18 8.19
C SER A 236 19.77 15.71 7.52
N GLN A 237 19.63 16.56 6.50
CA GLN A 237 20.74 17.25 5.82
C GLN A 237 21.11 18.59 6.47
N ILE A 238 20.38 19.01 7.51
CA ILE A 238 20.53 20.30 8.18
C ILE A 238 21.10 20.06 9.58
N GLU A 239 22.21 20.75 9.88
CA GLU A 239 22.78 20.70 11.22
C GLU A 239 21.85 21.42 12.22
N PRO A 240 21.60 20.83 13.41
CA PRO A 240 20.70 21.42 14.40
C PRO A 240 21.11 22.84 14.85
N THR A 241 22.41 23.16 14.81
CA THR A 241 22.98 24.47 15.15
C THR A 241 22.63 25.56 14.16
N ASP A 242 22.30 25.21 12.95
CA ASP A 242 22.01 26.14 11.86
C ASP A 242 20.52 26.49 11.77
N VAL A 243 19.68 25.84 12.60
CA VAL A 243 18.24 26.04 12.60
C VAL A 243 17.87 27.32 13.36
N PRO A 244 17.22 28.32 12.72
CA PRO A 244 16.79 29.53 13.40
C PRO A 244 15.78 29.26 14.52
N ASP A 245 15.77 30.09 15.56
CA ASP A 245 14.91 29.93 16.74
C ASP A 245 13.43 29.75 16.40
N ASN A 246 12.91 30.53 15.43
CA ASN A 246 11.53 30.48 14.97
C ASN A 246 11.16 29.22 14.17
N LEU A 247 12.12 28.38 13.79
CA LEU A 247 11.93 27.11 13.10
C LEU A 247 12.35 25.89 13.93
N THR A 248 12.95 26.11 15.08
CA THR A 248 13.46 25.06 15.99
C THR A 248 12.37 24.07 16.40
N SER A 249 11.18 24.55 16.77
CA SER A 249 10.05 23.70 17.15
C SER A 249 9.61 22.79 15.97
N PHE A 250 9.49 23.34 14.76
CA PHE A 250 9.17 22.58 13.55
C PHE A 250 10.23 21.51 13.27
N TYR A 251 11.51 21.87 13.33
CA TYR A 251 12.62 20.96 13.07
C TYR A 251 12.61 19.77 14.04
N TYR A 252 12.62 20.02 15.35
CA TYR A 252 12.70 18.95 16.35
C TYR A 252 11.43 18.07 16.41
N THR A 253 10.26 18.67 16.17
CA THR A 253 9.02 17.89 16.15
C THR A 253 9.04 16.84 15.03
N ASN A 254 9.57 17.19 13.86
CA ASN A 254 9.56 16.31 12.70
C ASN A 254 10.74 15.33 12.64
N ILE A 255 11.86 15.61 13.31
CA ILE A 255 13.00 14.67 13.42
C ILE A 255 12.75 13.62 14.53
N LYS A 256 12.14 13.98 15.67
CA LYS A 256 11.97 13.10 16.85
C LYS A 256 10.96 11.97 16.70
N ILE A 257 10.15 11.93 15.67
CA ILE A 257 9.10 10.91 15.48
C ILE A 257 9.65 9.46 15.40
N LYS A 258 10.97 9.25 15.26
CA LYS A 258 11.57 7.90 15.18
C LYS A 258 11.56 7.09 16.48
N LYS A 259 11.37 7.70 17.68
CA LYS A 259 11.53 6.96 18.96
C LYS A 259 10.26 6.31 19.50
N ASN A 260 9.05 6.69 19.06
CA ASN A 260 7.81 6.19 19.67
C ASN A 260 7.15 5.01 18.96
N ASN A 261 7.55 4.66 17.71
CA ASN A 261 6.97 3.51 17.00
C ASN A 261 7.79 2.21 17.13
N GLU A 262 9.08 2.30 17.48
CA GLU A 262 9.90 1.08 17.70
C GLU A 262 9.70 0.45 19.09
N ASN A 263 9.15 1.20 20.06
CA ASN A 263 8.94 0.70 21.42
C ASN A 263 7.55 0.06 21.66
N LYS A 264 6.68 -0.02 20.65
CA LYS A 264 5.36 -0.69 20.79
C LYS A 264 5.30 -2.11 20.22
N ILE A 265 6.37 -2.62 19.61
CA ILE A 265 6.47 -4.02 19.18
C ILE A 265 7.76 -4.65 19.75
N LYS A 266 7.92 -4.58 21.06
CA LYS A 266 8.66 -5.59 21.79
C LYS A 266 7.61 -6.51 22.41
N PHE A 267 7.19 -7.52 21.69
CA PHE A 267 6.66 -8.73 22.30
C PHE A 267 7.79 -9.29 23.17
N ASN A 268 7.58 -9.30 24.46
CA ASN A 268 8.43 -10.03 25.40
C ASN A 268 8.46 -11.50 24.95
N ASN A 269 9.60 -11.95 24.46
CA ASN A 269 9.89 -13.36 24.22
C ASN A 269 10.16 -14.15 25.54
N GLU A 270 9.62 -13.71 26.67
CA GLU A 270 9.89 -14.31 27.98
C GLU A 270 8.70 -15.07 28.59
N VAL A 271 7.74 -15.53 27.80
CA VAL A 271 6.74 -16.48 28.30
C VAL A 271 6.62 -17.67 27.35
N LEU A 272 7.65 -18.50 27.32
CA LEU A 272 7.58 -19.91 26.90
C LEU A 272 8.83 -20.63 27.46
N HIS A 273 8.76 -20.94 28.75
CA HIS A 273 9.40 -22.13 29.34
C HIS A 273 8.36 -22.92 30.08
#